data_26404deaa0440eb791b39c8e7cbccb1b
#
_entry.id   26404deaa0440eb791b39c8e7cbccb1b
#
_cell.length_a   1.000
_cell.length_b   1.000
_cell.length_c   1.000
_cell.angle_alpha   90.00
_cell.angle_beta   90.00
_cell.angle_gamma   90.00
#
_symmetry.space_group_name_H-M   'P 1'
#
loop_
_entity.id
_entity.type
_entity.pdbx_description
1 polymer ?
#
loop_
_entity_poly.entity_id
_entity_poly.type
_entity_poly.pdbx_seq_one_letter_code
_entity_poly.pdbx_strand_id
1 'polypeptide(L)'
;SSLISRKFFSKLLALIVGCICVYIAYSSNNSNTYSINGSAYGTYWSVTSTEFIADHHDKNIKKIINKVDMVASNYKPDSEVALLNQRPIDTPITISSDLYNILVIAKDIHNISDGFYDISLGKVSSELGFAPSFNQDLKQEILSDYLLLDNLTIIKSSNNWFDLSSIAKGYAVQLIHEYLIQNNLPNHLIDIGGELIINGNNNDLPWKVGIQNPASLTDNAIYIIENDNDFLSIATSGEYRNYKVNSDNQKISHTLNPKTLSSIKSK
;
A
#
# COMPACT_ATOMS: atom_id res chain seq x y z
N SER A 1 -6.05 -2.26 72.27
CA SER A 1 -5.48 -2.99 71.14
C SER A 1 -6.19 -2.69 69.81
N SER A 2 -7.44 -2.14 69.82
CA SER A 2 -8.21 -1.86 68.54
C SER A 2 -7.73 -0.65 67.75
N LEU A 3 -7.13 0.36 68.35
CA LEU A 3 -6.64 1.58 67.68
C LEU A 3 -5.37 1.36 66.88
N ILE A 4 -4.50 0.45 67.29
CA ILE A 4 -3.28 0.09 66.54
C ILE A 4 -3.65 -0.70 65.29
N SER A 5 -4.63 -1.58 65.36
CA SER A 5 -5.16 -2.36 64.29
C SER A 5 -5.77 -1.46 63.13
N ARG A 6 -6.55 -0.43 63.56
CA ARG A 6 -7.19 0.50 62.57
C ARG A 6 -6.16 1.36 61.81
N LYS A 7 -5.12 1.87 62.49
CA LYS A 7 -4.04 2.64 61.87
C LYS A 7 -3.16 1.77 60.96
N PHE A 8 -2.96 0.51 61.31
CA PHE A 8 -2.23 -0.45 60.51
C PHE A 8 -3.02 -0.78 59.21
N PHE A 9 -4.33 -1.05 59.34
CA PHE A 9 -5.21 -1.35 58.23
C PHE A 9 -5.32 -0.18 57.22
N SER A 10 -5.40 1.07 57.72
CA SER A 10 -5.46 2.24 56.85
C SER A 10 -4.14 2.47 56.09
N LYS A 11 -2.99 2.20 56.69
CA LYS A 11 -1.69 2.27 56.01
C LYS A 11 -1.51 1.17 54.97
N LEU A 12 -1.96 -0.05 55.30
CA LEU A 12 -1.94 -1.16 54.35
C LEU A 12 -2.84 -0.90 53.13
N LEU A 13 -4.05 -0.38 53.36
CA LEU A 13 -4.97 0.01 52.30
C LEU A 13 -4.38 1.12 51.41
N ALA A 14 -3.77 2.14 52.01
CA ALA A 14 -3.11 3.21 51.26
C ALA A 14 -1.94 2.69 50.42
N LEU A 15 -1.16 1.73 50.95
CA LEU A 15 -0.09 1.08 50.15
C LEU A 15 -0.64 0.29 48.98
N ILE A 16 -1.70 -0.49 49.17
CA ILE A 16 -2.35 -1.27 48.11
C ILE A 16 -2.89 -0.34 47.01
N VAL A 17 -3.61 0.72 47.40
CA VAL A 17 -4.12 1.73 46.47
C VAL A 17 -2.96 2.41 45.72
N GLY A 18 -1.88 2.76 46.42
CA GLY A 18 -0.68 3.31 45.80
C GLY A 18 -0.04 2.37 44.76
N CYS A 19 0.09 1.08 45.09
CA CYS A 19 0.60 0.07 44.16
C CYS A 19 -0.33 -0.12 42.95
N ILE A 20 -1.65 -0.10 43.14
CA ILE A 20 -2.63 -0.17 42.06
C ILE A 20 -2.52 1.07 41.16
N CYS A 21 -2.41 2.27 41.74
CA CYS A 21 -2.22 3.50 40.96
C CYS A 21 -0.91 3.49 40.15
N VAL A 22 0.18 3.02 40.76
CA VAL A 22 1.49 2.86 40.06
C VAL A 22 1.39 1.82 38.96
N TYR A 23 0.70 0.68 39.23
CA TYR A 23 0.47 -0.35 38.20
C TYR A 23 -0.38 0.16 37.06
N ILE A 24 -1.47 0.90 37.32
CA ILE A 24 -2.31 1.53 36.28
C ILE A 24 -1.51 2.57 35.52
N ALA A 25 -0.75 3.43 36.19
CA ALA A 25 0.10 4.42 35.55
C ALA A 25 1.20 3.77 34.70
N TYR A 26 1.82 2.71 35.17
CA TYR A 26 2.81 1.91 34.44
C TYR A 26 2.18 1.23 33.20
N SER A 27 1.03 0.59 33.39
CA SER A 27 0.27 -0.06 32.33
C SER A 27 -0.24 0.95 31.28
N SER A 28 -0.74 2.11 31.73
CA SER A 28 -1.21 3.19 30.85
C SER A 28 -0.06 3.90 30.11
N ASN A 29 1.14 3.91 30.66
CA ASN A 29 2.32 4.53 30.03
C ASN A 29 3.06 3.57 29.09
N ASN A 30 2.70 2.30 29.06
CA ASN A 30 3.34 1.25 28.25
C ASN A 30 2.64 1.03 26.90
N SER A 31 1.81 1.96 26.44
CA SER A 31 1.25 1.95 25.08
C SER A 31 2.30 2.43 24.05
N ASN A 32 3.50 1.85 24.09
CA ASN A 32 4.53 2.17 23.13
C ASN A 32 4.23 1.47 21.81
N THR A 33 4.16 2.24 20.74
CA THR A 33 4.25 1.72 19.38
C THR A 33 5.64 2.01 18.84
N TYR A 34 6.14 1.10 18.01
CA TYR A 34 7.41 1.23 17.31
C TYR A 34 7.13 1.49 15.85
N SER A 35 7.81 2.46 15.26
CA SER A 35 7.56 2.84 13.89
C SER A 35 8.88 2.95 13.11
N ILE A 36 8.86 2.41 11.90
CA ILE A 36 9.90 2.61 10.89
C ILE A 36 9.25 3.24 9.66
N ASN A 37 10.01 4.04 8.92
CA ASN A 37 9.49 4.75 7.77
C ASN A 37 10.57 5.02 6.72
N GLY A 38 10.15 5.50 5.57
CA GLY A 38 11.04 5.87 4.48
C GLY A 38 10.28 6.39 3.26
N SER A 39 10.95 6.42 2.13
CA SER A 39 10.38 6.83 0.84
C SER A 39 10.55 5.73 -0.20
N ALA A 40 9.49 5.44 -0.95
CA ALA A 40 9.49 4.53 -2.09
C ALA A 40 8.31 4.86 -3.02
N TYR A 41 8.35 4.42 -4.27
CA TYR A 41 7.26 4.59 -5.25
C TYR A 41 6.80 6.05 -5.41
N GLY A 42 7.70 7.03 -5.20
CA GLY A 42 7.37 8.46 -5.24
C GLY A 42 6.54 8.97 -4.06
N THR A 43 6.42 8.20 -2.98
CA THR A 43 5.65 8.54 -1.78
C THR A 43 6.38 8.12 -0.50
N TYR A 44 5.77 8.40 0.66
CA TYR A 44 6.24 7.90 1.96
C TYR A 44 5.61 6.55 2.26
N TRP A 45 6.34 5.75 3.04
CA TRP A 45 5.83 4.54 3.65
C TRP A 45 6.14 4.51 5.15
N SER A 46 5.31 3.82 5.91
CA SER A 46 5.52 3.55 7.32
C SER A 46 5.01 2.18 7.72
N VAL A 47 5.64 1.59 8.70
CA VAL A 47 5.18 0.40 9.42
C VAL A 47 5.23 0.70 10.90
N THR A 48 4.09 0.60 11.56
CA THR A 48 3.94 0.79 13.00
C THR A 48 3.47 -0.52 13.62
N SER A 49 4.07 -0.93 14.74
CA SER A 49 3.72 -2.15 15.47
C SER A 49 3.71 -1.87 16.97
N THR A 50 2.93 -2.65 17.72
CA THR A 50 3.01 -2.68 19.19
C THR A 50 4.18 -3.50 19.68
N GLU A 51 4.71 -4.40 18.86
CA GLU A 51 5.92 -5.17 19.12
C GLU A 51 7.15 -4.39 18.63
N PHE A 52 8.29 -4.61 19.27
CA PHE A 52 9.55 -3.96 18.87
C PHE A 52 10.01 -4.39 17.48
N ILE A 53 10.20 -3.43 16.60
CA ILE A 53 10.72 -3.64 15.24
C ILE A 53 12.25 -3.56 15.27
N ALA A 54 12.90 -4.70 15.34
CA ALA A 54 14.37 -4.78 15.35
C ALA A 54 14.97 -4.38 13.99
N ASP A 55 16.24 -3.96 13.97
CA ASP A 55 16.96 -3.49 12.76
C ASP A 55 16.90 -4.46 11.58
N HIS A 56 16.88 -5.77 11.85
CA HIS A 56 16.80 -6.77 10.79
C HIS A 56 15.43 -6.78 10.11
N HIS A 57 14.35 -6.45 10.84
CA HIS A 57 13.00 -6.32 10.25
C HIS A 57 12.93 -5.07 9.38
N ASP A 58 13.48 -3.93 9.82
CA ASP A 58 13.58 -2.71 9.00
C ASP A 58 14.32 -3.00 7.68
N LYS A 59 15.47 -3.67 7.76
CA LYS A 59 16.23 -4.06 6.56
C LYS A 59 15.46 -4.98 5.64
N ASN A 60 14.70 -5.96 6.16
CA ASN A 60 13.95 -6.90 5.35
C ASN A 60 12.71 -6.23 4.71
N ILE A 61 12.02 -5.35 5.43
CA ILE A 61 10.92 -4.56 4.90
C ILE A 61 11.40 -3.68 3.74
N LYS A 62 12.52 -2.99 3.90
CA LYS A 62 13.15 -2.22 2.80
C LYS A 62 13.55 -3.08 1.60
N LYS A 63 13.98 -4.32 1.83
CA LYS A 63 14.26 -5.27 0.73
C LYS A 63 12.97 -5.67 -0.01
N ILE A 64 11.87 -5.90 0.70
CA ILE A 64 10.56 -6.20 0.08
C ILE A 64 10.13 -5.02 -0.79
N ILE A 65 10.15 -3.81 -0.25
CA ILE A 65 9.79 -2.58 -0.96
C ILE A 65 10.64 -2.42 -2.24
N ASN A 66 11.96 -2.52 -2.11
CA ASN A 66 12.86 -2.39 -3.24
C ASN A 66 12.67 -3.50 -4.28
N LYS A 67 12.39 -4.73 -3.86
CA LYS A 67 12.13 -5.86 -4.76
C LYS A 67 10.88 -5.60 -5.60
N VAL A 68 9.77 -5.19 -4.98
CA VAL A 68 8.54 -4.87 -5.72
C VAL A 68 8.75 -3.66 -6.66
N ASP A 69 9.52 -2.66 -6.25
CA ASP A 69 9.85 -1.52 -7.10
C ASP A 69 10.65 -1.95 -8.36
N MET A 70 11.59 -2.87 -8.21
CA MET A 70 12.34 -3.43 -9.36
C MET A 70 11.51 -4.37 -10.23
N VAL A 71 10.43 -4.93 -9.71
CA VAL A 71 9.49 -5.75 -10.49
C VAL A 71 8.50 -4.87 -11.26
N ALA A 72 7.90 -3.89 -10.60
CA ALA A 72 6.67 -3.24 -11.07
C ALA A 72 6.81 -1.75 -11.44
N SER A 73 7.98 -1.14 -11.31
CA SER A 73 8.14 0.30 -11.57
C SER A 73 8.08 0.64 -13.06
N ASN A 74 7.17 1.52 -13.43
CA ASN A 74 7.13 2.10 -14.77
C ASN A 74 8.16 3.22 -14.98
N TYR A 75 8.84 3.66 -13.91
CA TYR A 75 9.81 4.75 -13.96
C TYR A 75 11.25 4.27 -14.10
N LYS A 76 11.50 2.99 -13.84
CA LYS A 76 12.83 2.37 -13.93
C LYS A 76 12.95 1.60 -15.23
N PRO A 77 13.87 1.96 -16.14
CA PRO A 77 14.01 1.29 -17.44
C PRO A 77 14.50 -0.15 -17.33
N ASP A 78 15.12 -0.50 -16.22
CA ASP A 78 15.65 -1.81 -15.88
C ASP A 78 14.73 -2.64 -14.96
N SER A 79 13.53 -2.12 -14.65
CA SER A 79 12.52 -2.90 -13.93
C SER A 79 12.02 -4.06 -14.79
N GLU A 80 11.55 -5.12 -14.14
CA GLU A 80 11.10 -6.32 -14.87
C GLU A 80 9.91 -6.01 -15.79
N VAL A 81 8.94 -5.19 -15.35
CA VAL A 81 7.81 -4.78 -16.19
C VAL A 81 8.26 -3.93 -17.39
N ALA A 82 9.23 -3.02 -17.21
CA ALA A 82 9.77 -2.21 -18.30
C ALA A 82 10.49 -3.08 -19.34
N LEU A 83 11.24 -4.08 -18.90
CA LEU A 83 11.88 -5.06 -19.78
C LEU A 83 10.86 -5.96 -20.46
N LEU A 84 9.81 -6.39 -19.76
CA LEU A 84 8.72 -7.18 -20.34
C LEU A 84 7.97 -6.38 -21.42
N ASN A 85 7.76 -5.08 -21.22
CA ASN A 85 7.11 -4.21 -22.20
C ASN A 85 7.85 -4.14 -23.54
N GLN A 86 9.17 -4.35 -23.54
CA GLN A 86 10.02 -4.35 -24.73
C GLN A 86 10.13 -5.72 -25.42
N ARG A 87 9.60 -6.78 -24.81
CA ARG A 87 9.68 -8.13 -25.36
C ARG A 87 8.68 -8.31 -26.51
N PRO A 88 9.02 -9.17 -27.51
CA PRO A 88 8.14 -9.43 -28.64
C PRO A 88 6.81 -10.04 -28.21
N ILE A 89 5.78 -9.81 -29.02
CA ILE A 89 4.47 -10.47 -28.89
C ILE A 89 4.55 -11.95 -29.33
N ASP A 90 3.54 -12.73 -28.96
CA ASP A 90 3.35 -14.12 -29.34
C ASP A 90 4.55 -15.05 -29.02
N THR A 91 5.35 -14.62 -28.05
CA THR A 91 6.54 -15.36 -27.61
C THR A 91 6.44 -15.67 -26.13
N PRO A 92 6.64 -16.93 -25.71
CA PRO A 92 6.69 -17.30 -24.30
C PRO A 92 7.88 -16.61 -23.60
N ILE A 93 7.60 -15.91 -22.49
CA ILE A 93 8.58 -15.17 -21.71
C ILE A 93 8.50 -15.66 -20.27
N THR A 94 9.59 -16.13 -19.71
CA THR A 94 9.69 -16.47 -18.29
C THR A 94 9.87 -15.20 -17.47
N ILE A 95 9.08 -15.06 -16.42
CA ILE A 95 9.06 -13.90 -15.51
C ILE A 95 9.23 -14.35 -14.05
N SER A 96 9.50 -13.39 -13.17
CA SER A 96 9.60 -13.69 -11.74
C SER A 96 8.24 -14.10 -11.15
N SER A 97 8.27 -14.79 -10.00
CA SER A 97 7.05 -15.13 -9.26
C SER A 97 6.26 -13.90 -8.82
N ASP A 98 6.94 -12.83 -8.44
CA ASP A 98 6.24 -11.60 -8.03
C ASP A 98 5.52 -10.95 -9.20
N LEU A 99 6.17 -10.82 -10.37
CA LEU A 99 5.51 -10.27 -11.55
C LEU A 99 4.35 -11.15 -11.99
N TYR A 100 4.53 -12.48 -11.97
CA TYR A 100 3.46 -13.42 -12.28
C TYR A 100 2.26 -13.25 -11.35
N ASN A 101 2.47 -13.17 -10.04
CA ASN A 101 1.40 -12.97 -9.06
C ASN A 101 0.68 -11.65 -9.26
N ILE A 102 1.41 -10.56 -9.51
CA ILE A 102 0.82 -9.25 -9.82
C ILE A 102 -0.07 -9.33 -11.07
N LEU A 103 0.38 -10.02 -12.12
CA LEU A 103 -0.38 -10.17 -13.36
C LEU A 103 -1.61 -11.07 -13.19
N VAL A 104 -1.56 -12.09 -12.34
CA VAL A 104 -2.75 -12.90 -11.95
C VAL A 104 -3.78 -12.01 -11.26
N ILE A 105 -3.38 -11.25 -10.23
CA ILE A 105 -4.28 -10.34 -9.52
C ILE A 105 -4.87 -9.30 -10.47
N ALA A 106 -4.04 -8.73 -11.36
CA ALA A 106 -4.50 -7.75 -12.34
C ALA A 106 -5.55 -8.33 -13.30
N LYS A 107 -5.36 -9.58 -13.73
CA LYS A 107 -6.32 -10.28 -14.60
C LYS A 107 -7.64 -10.57 -13.89
N ASP A 108 -7.59 -10.96 -12.63
CA ASP A 108 -8.79 -11.18 -11.82
C ASP A 108 -9.57 -9.88 -11.61
N ILE A 109 -8.90 -8.77 -11.31
CA ILE A 109 -9.55 -7.46 -11.18
C ILE A 109 -10.12 -6.99 -12.53
N HIS A 110 -9.40 -7.20 -13.63
CA HIS A 110 -9.91 -6.92 -14.98
C HIS A 110 -11.25 -7.64 -15.24
N ASN A 111 -11.31 -8.92 -14.93
CA ASN A 111 -12.50 -9.75 -15.12
C ASN A 111 -13.67 -9.30 -14.22
N ILE A 112 -13.41 -9.06 -12.92
CA ILE A 112 -14.44 -8.64 -11.96
C ILE A 112 -14.99 -7.24 -12.30
N SER A 113 -14.16 -6.37 -12.89
CA SER A 113 -14.53 -5.01 -13.27
C SER A 113 -15.12 -4.88 -14.67
N ASP A 114 -15.43 -5.98 -15.36
CA ASP A 114 -15.87 -5.97 -16.76
C ASP A 114 -14.93 -5.17 -17.69
N GLY A 115 -13.62 -5.25 -17.43
CA GLY A 115 -12.57 -4.57 -18.18
C GLY A 115 -12.45 -3.06 -17.90
N PHE A 116 -13.06 -2.54 -16.84
CA PHE A 116 -12.84 -1.15 -16.41
C PHE A 116 -11.51 -0.97 -15.66
N TYR A 117 -10.91 -2.04 -15.18
CA TYR A 117 -9.52 -2.07 -14.74
C TYR A 117 -8.68 -2.77 -15.82
N ASP A 118 -7.69 -2.07 -16.34
CA ASP A 118 -6.80 -2.60 -17.38
C ASP A 118 -5.38 -2.06 -17.21
N ILE A 119 -4.45 -2.97 -16.97
CA ILE A 119 -3.04 -2.62 -16.81
C ILE A 119 -2.32 -2.36 -18.14
N SER A 120 -2.93 -2.65 -19.28
CA SER A 120 -2.30 -2.48 -20.61
C SER A 120 -2.32 -1.06 -21.16
N LEU A 121 -2.61 -0.07 -20.31
CA LEU A 121 -2.73 1.35 -20.68
C LEU A 121 -1.43 2.15 -20.50
N GLY A 122 -0.28 1.49 -20.34
CA GLY A 122 0.99 2.17 -20.07
C GLY A 122 1.41 3.17 -21.15
N LYS A 123 1.13 2.91 -22.44
CA LYS A 123 1.39 3.87 -23.51
C LYS A 123 0.50 5.11 -23.42
N VAL A 124 -0.78 4.94 -23.11
CA VAL A 124 -1.72 6.06 -22.87
C VAL A 124 -1.28 6.88 -21.67
N SER A 125 -0.89 6.22 -20.58
CA SER A 125 -0.35 6.86 -19.38
C SER A 125 0.89 7.70 -19.71
N SER A 126 1.78 7.20 -20.56
CA SER A 126 2.99 7.89 -21.01
C SER A 126 2.67 9.07 -21.94
N GLU A 127 1.75 8.91 -22.88
CA GLU A 127 1.31 9.96 -23.79
C GLU A 127 0.70 11.15 -23.04
N LEU A 128 -0.09 10.88 -22.01
CA LEU A 128 -0.65 11.90 -21.11
C LEU A 128 0.39 12.43 -20.09
N GLY A 129 1.60 11.88 -20.12
CA GLY A 129 2.73 12.31 -19.30
C GLY A 129 2.68 11.84 -17.85
N PHE A 130 1.89 10.84 -17.50
CA PHE A 130 1.86 10.21 -16.18
C PHE A 130 2.91 9.11 -15.98
N ALA A 131 3.55 8.66 -17.06
CA ALA A 131 4.67 7.72 -17.04
C ALA A 131 5.75 8.14 -18.05
N PRO A 132 7.01 7.70 -17.92
CA PRO A 132 8.06 7.95 -18.91
C PRO A 132 7.77 7.25 -20.25
N SER A 133 8.13 7.89 -21.37
CA SER A 133 7.99 7.29 -22.71
C SER A 133 9.20 6.48 -23.16
N PHE A 134 10.36 6.68 -22.51
CA PHE A 134 11.65 6.11 -22.92
C PHE A 134 11.97 6.29 -24.41
N ASN A 135 11.46 7.36 -25.04
CA ASN A 135 11.62 7.66 -26.49
C ASN A 135 11.12 6.54 -27.42
N GLN A 136 10.06 5.83 -27.05
CA GLN A 136 9.48 4.75 -27.83
C GLN A 136 8.13 5.15 -28.45
N ASP A 137 7.65 4.34 -29.39
CA ASP A 137 6.32 4.52 -29.99
C ASP A 137 5.22 4.30 -28.97
N LEU A 138 4.40 5.33 -28.76
CA LEU A 138 3.29 5.34 -27.79
C LEU A 138 1.94 4.94 -28.41
N LYS A 139 1.92 4.45 -29.66
CA LYS A 139 0.67 4.03 -30.28
C LYS A 139 0.05 2.86 -29.51
N GLN A 140 -1.13 3.11 -28.94
CA GLN A 140 -1.92 2.12 -28.21
C GLN A 140 -2.72 1.26 -29.20
N GLU A 141 -2.72 -0.06 -28.99
CA GLU A 141 -3.59 -1.01 -29.69
C GLU A 141 -4.93 -1.15 -28.93
N ILE A 142 -6.03 -1.29 -29.68
CA ILE A 142 -7.39 -1.32 -29.09
C ILE A 142 -7.63 -2.64 -28.34
N LEU A 143 -7.12 -3.75 -28.86
CA LEU A 143 -7.23 -5.07 -28.24
C LEU A 143 -5.89 -5.41 -27.59
N SER A 144 -5.93 -5.65 -26.32
CA SER A 144 -4.78 -6.07 -25.55
C SER A 144 -5.18 -7.17 -24.60
N ASP A 145 -4.48 -8.28 -24.67
CA ASP A 145 -4.60 -9.37 -23.71
C ASP A 145 -3.22 -10.00 -23.49
N TYR A 146 -3.13 -10.82 -22.48
CA TYR A 146 -1.98 -11.66 -22.22
C TYR A 146 -2.42 -12.99 -21.66
N LEU A 147 -1.66 -14.02 -21.98
CA LEU A 147 -1.88 -15.36 -21.48
C LEU A 147 -0.83 -15.68 -20.42
N LEU A 148 -1.28 -16.07 -19.27
CA LEU A 148 -0.42 -16.65 -18.22
C LEU A 148 -0.46 -18.15 -18.32
N LEU A 149 0.71 -18.75 -18.46
CA LEU A 149 0.91 -20.19 -18.50
C LEU A 149 1.54 -20.68 -17.19
N ASP A 150 1.47 -21.97 -16.95
CA ASP A 150 2.22 -22.60 -15.88
C ASP A 150 3.72 -22.29 -15.98
N ASN A 151 4.46 -22.52 -14.89
CA ASN A 151 5.91 -22.29 -14.82
C ASN A 151 6.32 -20.82 -15.01
N LEU A 152 5.54 -19.87 -14.49
CA LEU A 152 5.87 -18.43 -14.49
C LEU A 152 6.11 -17.88 -15.90
N THR A 153 5.27 -18.24 -16.86
CA THR A 153 5.41 -17.84 -18.26
C THR A 153 4.26 -16.93 -18.66
N ILE A 154 4.57 -15.87 -19.41
CA ILE A 154 3.61 -14.97 -20.05
C ILE A 154 3.80 -14.97 -21.57
N ILE A 155 2.68 -14.83 -22.31
CA ILE A 155 2.65 -14.51 -23.73
C ILE A 155 1.82 -13.22 -23.89
N LYS A 156 2.42 -12.18 -24.48
CA LYS A 156 1.72 -10.92 -24.81
C LYS A 156 1.07 -11.05 -26.20
N SER A 157 -0.15 -10.54 -26.34
CA SER A 157 -0.85 -10.51 -27.64
C SER A 157 -0.75 -9.15 -28.35
N SER A 158 -0.21 -8.12 -27.68
CA SER A 158 -0.05 -6.77 -28.24
C SER A 158 1.24 -6.12 -27.79
N ASN A 159 1.64 -5.03 -28.48
CA ASN A 159 2.76 -4.18 -28.08
C ASN A 159 2.36 -3.10 -27.05
N ASN A 160 1.19 -3.18 -26.46
CA ASN A 160 0.78 -2.31 -25.36
C ASN A 160 1.70 -2.51 -24.15
N TRP A 161 1.85 -1.46 -23.35
CA TRP A 161 2.66 -1.50 -22.16
C TRP A 161 1.82 -1.77 -20.94
N PHE A 162 2.29 -2.67 -20.11
CA PHE A 162 1.72 -2.86 -18.78
C PHE A 162 2.13 -1.69 -17.88
N ASP A 163 1.14 -1.11 -17.20
CA ASP A 163 1.29 -0.13 -16.14
C ASP A 163 0.79 -0.75 -14.82
N LEU A 164 1.72 -1.04 -13.93
CA LEU A 164 1.44 -1.71 -12.66
C LEU A 164 1.36 -0.72 -11.48
N SER A 165 1.36 0.59 -11.74
CA SER A 165 1.36 1.63 -10.69
C SER A 165 0.15 1.57 -9.76
N SER A 166 -0.99 1.11 -10.27
CA SER A 166 -2.23 0.97 -9.50
C SER A 166 -2.27 -0.25 -8.55
N ILE A 167 -1.36 -1.22 -8.73
CA ILE A 167 -1.38 -2.48 -7.97
C ILE A 167 -0.08 -2.69 -7.16
N ALA A 168 1.04 -2.11 -7.59
CA ALA A 168 2.35 -2.38 -7.01
C ALA A 168 2.43 -2.05 -5.51
N LYS A 169 1.86 -0.91 -5.07
CA LYS A 169 1.88 -0.51 -3.67
C LYS A 169 1.08 -1.48 -2.79
N GLY A 170 -0.13 -1.84 -3.21
CA GLY A 170 -0.97 -2.81 -2.51
C GLY A 170 -0.29 -4.18 -2.40
N TYR A 171 0.38 -4.62 -3.46
CA TYR A 171 1.16 -5.86 -3.45
C TYR A 171 2.33 -5.80 -2.45
N ALA A 172 3.07 -4.68 -2.42
CA ALA A 172 4.14 -4.49 -1.44
C ALA A 172 3.63 -4.48 0.01
N VAL A 173 2.49 -3.81 0.28
CA VAL A 173 1.83 -3.79 1.59
C VAL A 173 1.45 -5.21 2.02
N GLN A 174 0.90 -6.02 1.11
CA GLN A 174 0.55 -7.41 1.36
C GLN A 174 1.78 -8.25 1.73
N LEU A 175 2.88 -8.14 0.98
CA LEU A 175 4.11 -8.88 1.28
C LEU A 175 4.73 -8.47 2.62
N ILE A 176 4.66 -7.19 3.00
CA ILE A 176 5.11 -6.71 4.30
C ILE A 176 4.23 -7.28 5.41
N HIS A 177 2.91 -7.30 5.22
CA HIS A 177 1.98 -7.91 6.16
C HIS A 177 2.31 -9.39 6.40
N GLU A 178 2.46 -10.18 5.35
CA GLU A 178 2.82 -11.59 5.44
C GLU A 178 4.15 -11.79 6.17
N TYR A 179 5.15 -10.96 5.85
CA TYR A 179 6.44 -10.97 6.53
C TYR A 179 6.30 -10.70 8.04
N LEU A 180 5.52 -9.70 8.44
CA LEU A 180 5.30 -9.35 9.85
C LEU A 180 4.58 -10.46 10.61
N ILE A 181 3.54 -11.05 10.03
CA ILE A 181 2.83 -12.22 10.62
C ILE A 181 3.79 -13.39 10.83
N GLN A 182 4.58 -13.74 9.83
CA GLN A 182 5.56 -14.85 9.90
C GLN A 182 6.66 -14.60 10.95
N ASN A 183 6.91 -13.35 11.33
CA ASN A 183 7.94 -12.97 12.30
C ASN A 183 7.37 -12.58 13.67
N ASN A 184 6.14 -12.98 14.00
CA ASN A 184 5.48 -12.74 15.28
C ASN A 184 5.30 -11.24 15.63
N LEU A 185 4.98 -10.43 14.63
CA LEU A 185 4.61 -9.02 14.74
C LEU A 185 3.15 -8.85 14.27
N PRO A 186 2.15 -9.47 14.95
CA PRO A 186 0.78 -9.51 14.44
C PRO A 186 0.02 -8.18 14.57
N ASN A 187 0.42 -7.31 15.49
CA ASN A 187 -0.28 -6.04 15.75
C ASN A 187 0.41 -4.90 15.01
N HIS A 188 -0.05 -4.60 13.80
CA HIS A 188 0.61 -3.60 12.97
C HIS A 188 -0.34 -2.81 12.08
N LEU A 189 0.14 -1.62 11.70
CA LEU A 189 -0.41 -0.76 10.67
C LEU A 189 0.70 -0.48 9.65
N ILE A 190 0.45 -0.82 8.40
CA ILE A 190 1.33 -0.57 7.26
C ILE A 190 0.66 0.48 6.37
N ASP A 191 1.40 1.48 5.93
CA ASP A 191 0.96 2.49 4.97
C ASP A 191 2.02 2.71 3.91
N ILE A 192 1.66 2.60 2.64
CA ILE A 192 2.48 3.01 1.50
C ILE A 192 1.65 3.97 0.63
N GLY A 193 1.75 5.26 0.92
CA GLY A 193 1.10 6.29 0.13
C GLY A 193 -0.41 6.15 0.02
N GLY A 194 -1.08 5.74 1.10
CA GLY A 194 -2.53 5.56 1.19
C GLY A 194 -3.03 4.16 0.87
N GLU A 195 -2.15 3.21 0.55
CA GLU A 195 -2.45 1.78 0.55
C GLU A 195 -2.10 1.21 1.91
N LEU A 196 -3.10 0.76 2.66
CA LEU A 196 -2.95 0.35 4.05
C LEU A 196 -3.37 -1.09 4.28
N ILE A 197 -2.65 -1.75 5.20
CA ILE A 197 -3.12 -2.94 5.90
C ILE A 197 -2.98 -2.69 7.41
N ILE A 198 -4.05 -3.02 8.12
CA ILE A 198 -4.12 -3.02 9.57
C ILE A 198 -4.38 -4.44 10.03
N ASN A 199 -3.67 -4.91 11.03
CA ASN A 199 -3.90 -6.21 11.64
C ASN A 199 -3.77 -6.15 13.16
N GLY A 200 -4.63 -6.90 13.86
CA GLY A 200 -4.64 -6.96 15.31
C GLY A 200 -5.07 -5.63 15.94
N ASN A 201 -4.51 -5.31 17.10
CA ASN A 201 -4.89 -4.15 17.90
C ASN A 201 -3.69 -3.27 18.29
N ASN A 202 -3.99 -2.06 18.74
CA ASN A 202 -3.03 -1.11 19.27
C ASN A 202 -3.12 -1.08 20.81
N ASN A 203 -2.41 -2.01 21.47
CA ASN A 203 -2.42 -2.11 22.95
C ASN A 203 -3.85 -2.21 23.52
N ASP A 204 -4.58 -3.24 23.10
CA ASP A 204 -5.98 -3.54 23.48
C ASP A 204 -7.03 -2.51 22.98
N LEU A 205 -6.64 -1.57 22.14
CA LEU A 205 -7.51 -0.62 21.46
C LEU A 205 -7.49 -0.86 19.95
N PRO A 206 -8.54 -0.47 19.21
CA PRO A 206 -8.51 -0.52 17.75
C PRO A 206 -7.46 0.45 17.19
N TRP A 207 -6.85 0.07 16.07
CA TRP A 207 -6.10 1.01 15.26
C TRP A 207 -7.05 2.04 14.65
N LYS A 208 -6.57 3.28 14.50
CA LYS A 208 -7.35 4.38 13.94
C LYS A 208 -6.63 4.99 12.74
N VAL A 209 -7.36 5.13 11.64
CA VAL A 209 -6.88 5.79 10.43
C VAL A 209 -7.78 6.98 10.11
N GLY A 210 -7.17 8.15 9.96
CA GLY A 210 -7.85 9.38 9.57
C GLY A 210 -7.92 9.54 8.05
N ILE A 211 -9.11 9.74 7.52
CA ILE A 211 -9.30 10.17 6.12
C ILE A 211 -9.17 11.69 6.07
N GLN A 212 -8.15 12.18 5.34
CA GLN A 212 -7.89 13.60 5.21
C GLN A 212 -8.94 14.31 4.35
N ASN A 213 -9.31 15.54 4.73
CA ASN A 213 -10.16 16.37 3.91
C ASN A 213 -9.37 16.92 2.71
N PRO A 214 -9.71 16.56 1.46
CA PRO A 214 -9.01 17.06 0.28
C PRO A 214 -9.15 18.57 0.07
N ALA A 215 -10.20 19.20 0.62
CA ALA A 215 -10.45 20.63 0.51
C ALA A 215 -9.81 21.47 1.65
N SER A 216 -9.20 20.82 2.64
CA SER A 216 -8.60 21.52 3.79
C SER A 216 -7.09 21.62 3.64
N LEU A 217 -6.55 22.80 3.97
CA LEU A 217 -5.11 23.02 4.11
C LEU A 217 -4.57 22.51 5.45
N THR A 218 -5.45 22.08 6.35
CA THR A 218 -5.10 21.53 7.68
C THR A 218 -5.19 20.01 7.66
N ASP A 219 -4.37 19.35 8.46
CA ASP A 219 -4.33 17.87 8.60
C ASP A 219 -5.54 17.29 9.37
N ASN A 220 -6.68 17.97 9.35
CA ASN A 220 -7.88 17.50 10.02
C ASN A 220 -8.52 16.35 9.25
N ALA A 221 -8.67 15.21 9.93
CA ALA A 221 -9.43 14.09 9.42
C ALA A 221 -10.93 14.44 9.37
N ILE A 222 -11.59 14.13 8.25
CA ILE A 222 -13.05 14.25 8.09
C ILE A 222 -13.78 12.99 8.54
N TYR A 223 -13.07 11.88 8.59
CA TYR A 223 -13.59 10.59 9.03
C TYR A 223 -12.48 9.78 9.67
N ILE A 224 -12.81 9.00 10.69
CA ILE A 224 -11.88 8.06 11.33
C ILE A 224 -12.41 6.66 11.12
N ILE A 225 -11.56 5.80 10.56
CA ILE A 225 -11.81 4.37 10.42
C ILE A 225 -11.13 3.68 11.58
N GLU A 226 -11.85 2.82 12.28
CA GLU A 226 -11.32 1.95 13.33
C GLU A 226 -11.44 0.50 12.88
N ASN A 227 -10.41 -0.32 13.12
CA ASN A 227 -10.55 -1.75 12.93
C ASN A 227 -11.08 -2.39 14.24
N ASP A 228 -11.97 -3.36 14.13
CA ASP A 228 -12.52 -4.10 15.27
C ASP A 228 -11.61 -5.26 15.69
N ASN A 229 -10.30 -5.00 15.86
CA ASN A 229 -9.24 -5.95 16.20
C ASN A 229 -8.95 -7.04 15.14
N ASP A 230 -9.51 -6.89 13.96
CA ASP A 230 -9.35 -7.79 12.83
C ASP A 230 -8.49 -7.17 11.72
N PHE A 231 -8.30 -7.95 10.66
CA PHE A 231 -7.64 -7.50 9.45
C PHE A 231 -8.52 -6.49 8.70
N LEU A 232 -7.90 -5.37 8.27
CA LEU A 232 -8.54 -4.37 7.44
C LEU A 232 -7.56 -3.89 6.37
N SER A 233 -7.97 -3.92 5.10
CA SER A 233 -7.23 -3.35 3.97
C SER A 233 -7.97 -2.13 3.42
N ILE A 234 -7.25 -1.04 3.22
CA ILE A 234 -7.79 0.23 2.72
C ILE A 234 -6.92 0.71 1.56
N ALA A 235 -7.56 1.07 0.45
CA ALA A 235 -6.91 1.79 -0.64
C ALA A 235 -7.52 3.18 -0.77
N THR A 236 -6.68 4.21 -0.83
CA THR A 236 -7.11 5.60 -0.95
C THR A 236 -6.72 6.16 -2.30
N SER A 237 -7.72 6.47 -3.14
CA SER A 237 -7.53 7.16 -4.41
C SER A 237 -7.87 8.64 -4.26
N GLY A 238 -6.97 9.53 -4.73
CA GLY A 238 -7.18 10.96 -4.65
C GLY A 238 -6.67 11.68 -5.91
N GLU A 239 -7.58 12.15 -6.75
CA GLU A 239 -7.24 12.90 -7.97
C GLU A 239 -6.76 14.33 -7.68
N TYR A 240 -7.06 14.87 -6.51
CA TYR A 240 -6.76 16.26 -6.15
C TYR A 240 -5.25 16.56 -6.05
N ARG A 241 -4.40 15.56 -5.90
CA ARG A 241 -2.93 15.69 -5.85
C ARG A 241 -2.22 15.31 -7.14
N ASN A 242 -2.82 14.44 -7.96
CA ASN A 242 -2.22 13.86 -9.16
C ASN A 242 -3.04 14.21 -10.40
N TYR A 243 -3.02 15.47 -10.82
CA TYR A 243 -3.59 15.92 -12.07
C TYR A 243 -2.55 16.72 -12.88
N LYS A 244 -2.73 16.76 -14.18
CA LYS A 244 -2.02 17.67 -15.07
C LYS A 244 -2.98 18.69 -15.65
N VAL A 245 -2.44 19.80 -16.11
CA VAL A 245 -3.22 20.83 -16.82
C VAL A 245 -2.78 20.79 -18.28
N ASN A 246 -3.73 20.61 -19.20
CA ASN A 246 -3.46 20.63 -20.63
C ASN A 246 -3.33 22.07 -21.17
N SER A 247 -3.04 22.19 -22.48
CA SER A 247 -2.95 23.50 -23.18
C SER A 247 -4.21 24.35 -23.08
N ASP A 248 -5.37 23.72 -22.90
CA ASP A 248 -6.68 24.38 -22.80
C ASP A 248 -7.06 24.71 -21.34
N ASN A 249 -6.09 24.64 -20.41
CA ASN A 249 -6.25 24.87 -18.98
C ASN A 249 -7.24 23.92 -18.28
N GLN A 250 -7.46 22.73 -18.85
CA GLN A 250 -8.32 21.68 -18.28
C GLN A 250 -7.49 20.72 -17.43
N LYS A 251 -8.03 20.31 -16.29
CA LYS A 251 -7.44 19.27 -15.45
C LYS A 251 -7.60 17.90 -16.13
N ILE A 252 -6.50 17.17 -16.25
CA ILE A 252 -6.44 15.80 -16.73
C ILE A 252 -6.10 14.92 -15.54
N SER A 253 -7.01 13.99 -15.20
CA SER A 253 -6.80 12.95 -14.19
C SER A 253 -5.83 11.89 -14.71
N HIS A 254 -5.06 11.29 -13.80
CA HIS A 254 -4.28 10.08 -14.10
C HIS A 254 -5.16 8.81 -14.22
N THR A 255 -6.43 8.89 -13.81
CA THR A 255 -7.39 7.78 -13.95
C THR A 255 -7.89 7.74 -15.39
N LEU A 256 -7.68 6.61 -16.04
CA LEU A 256 -8.00 6.40 -17.44
C LEU A 256 -9.23 5.51 -17.61
N ASN A 257 -10.03 5.79 -18.64
CA ASN A 257 -11.08 4.89 -19.07
C ASN A 257 -10.51 3.98 -20.18
N PRO A 258 -10.38 2.66 -19.94
CA PRO A 258 -9.79 1.75 -20.92
C PRO A 258 -10.62 1.59 -22.19
N LYS A 259 -11.92 1.83 -22.13
CA LYS A 259 -12.83 1.71 -23.30
C LYS A 259 -12.75 2.93 -24.23
N THR A 260 -12.38 4.08 -23.71
CA THR A 260 -12.26 5.32 -24.50
C THR A 260 -10.82 5.80 -24.66
N LEU A 261 -9.86 5.16 -23.97
CA LEU A 261 -8.44 5.51 -23.94
C LEU A 261 -8.22 6.99 -23.52
N SER A 262 -9.06 7.52 -22.69
CA SER A 262 -9.03 8.92 -22.27
C SER A 262 -9.11 9.07 -20.75
N SER A 263 -8.60 10.19 -20.25
CA SER A 263 -8.72 10.56 -18.85
C SER A 263 -10.20 10.75 -18.45
N ILE A 264 -10.54 10.30 -17.25
CA ILE A 264 -11.88 10.55 -16.68
C ILE A 264 -11.94 12.03 -16.28
N LYS A 265 -13.08 12.67 -16.56
CA LYS A 265 -13.35 14.01 -16.04
C LYS A 265 -13.93 13.88 -14.64
N SER A 266 -13.19 14.36 -13.64
CA SER A 266 -13.74 14.55 -12.30
C SER A 266 -14.88 15.59 -12.36
N LYS A 267 -16.00 15.27 -11.72
CA LYS A 267 -17.11 16.22 -11.57
C LYS A 267 -16.83 17.18 -10.44
#